data_858b2768377a61e2159ac948bb628e99
#
_entry.id   858b2768377a61e2159ac948bb628e99
#
_cell.length_a   1.000
_cell.length_b   1.000
_cell.length_c   1.000
_cell.angle_alpha   90.00
_cell.angle_beta   90.00
_cell.angle_gamma   90.00
#
_symmetry.space_group_name_H-M   'P 1'
#
loop_
_entity.id
_entity.type
_entity.pdbx_description
1 polymer ?
#
loop_
_entity_poly.entity_id
_entity_poly.type
_entity_poly.pdbx_seq_one_letter_code
_entity_poly.pdbx_strand_id
1 'polypeptide(L)'
;MANQRFSRKILNICIICIIIIAIIFTAVMLILNYDEKGETNMPFKVSKISIVSTVNGQDVENSEAKWDINVIQNNDVYIYIEKNDGYKKQETIKSVKLENITIAEKPEVGEIKIYKPVSNDTVLFENKDENIVNELEYIGAKSTDAKKLQISNQGGVLIFRCANNNIGTYTSNDDAEINYNNLISKLNISKNNLISKIKFNITITLNSGKVFRADDVEIQVPNDGIDNNGTVGHEYTDLQSIVFKRIEN
;
A
#
# COMPACT_ATOMS: atom_id res chain seq x y z
N MET A 1 -4.40 67.20 24.36
CA MET A 1 -3.90 66.02 25.08
C MET A 1 -4.89 64.85 25.10
N ALA A 2 -6.21 65.06 25.15
CA ALA A 2 -7.21 63.95 25.16
C ALA A 2 -7.22 63.09 23.85
N ASN A 3 -7.11 63.73 22.68
CA ASN A 3 -7.11 63.03 21.38
C ASN A 3 -5.91 62.05 21.20
N GLN A 4 -4.73 62.37 21.73
CA GLN A 4 -3.57 61.51 21.64
C GLN A 4 -3.68 60.27 22.55
N ARG A 5 -4.33 60.41 23.72
CA ARG A 5 -4.57 59.26 24.61
C ARG A 5 -5.63 58.32 24.07
N PHE A 6 -6.66 58.86 23.41
CA PHE A 6 -7.70 58.05 22.78
C PHE A 6 -7.13 57.26 21.58
N SER A 7 -6.32 57.88 20.74
CA SER A 7 -5.63 57.24 19.61
C SER A 7 -4.70 56.10 20.06
N ARG A 8 -3.94 56.28 21.15
CA ARG A 8 -3.06 55.22 21.68
C ARG A 8 -3.85 54.06 22.27
N LYS A 9 -5.00 54.28 22.90
CA LYS A 9 -5.85 53.19 23.39
C LYS A 9 -6.43 52.37 22.24
N ILE A 10 -6.90 53.00 21.17
CA ILE A 10 -7.41 52.30 19.98
C ILE A 10 -6.28 51.52 19.33
N LEU A 11 -5.08 52.10 19.17
CA LEU A 11 -3.92 51.42 18.61
C LEU A 11 -3.56 50.16 19.40
N ASN A 12 -3.54 50.24 20.75
CA ASN A 12 -3.25 49.11 21.60
C ASN A 12 -4.32 47.98 21.47
N ILE A 13 -5.61 48.36 21.38
CA ILE A 13 -6.68 47.39 21.14
C ILE A 13 -6.50 46.67 19.79
N CYS A 14 -6.21 47.44 18.74
CA CYS A 14 -5.94 46.86 17.41
C CYS A 14 -4.76 45.88 17.43
N ILE A 15 -3.67 46.22 18.11
CA ILE A 15 -2.50 45.35 18.24
C ILE A 15 -2.87 44.06 18.98
N ILE A 16 -3.62 44.13 20.06
CA ILE A 16 -4.07 42.98 20.82
C ILE A 16 -4.96 42.08 19.95
N CYS A 17 -5.90 42.67 19.18
CA CYS A 17 -6.76 41.92 18.28
C CYS A 17 -5.95 41.18 17.19
N ILE A 18 -4.94 41.84 16.60
CA ILE A 18 -4.07 41.22 15.60
C ILE A 18 -3.29 40.04 16.21
N ILE A 19 -2.76 40.21 17.41
CA ILE A 19 -2.04 39.14 18.11
C ILE A 19 -2.97 37.94 18.38
N ILE A 20 -4.20 38.16 18.83
CA ILE A 20 -5.18 37.12 19.08
C ILE A 20 -5.53 36.39 17.78
N ILE A 21 -5.76 37.11 16.68
CA ILE A 21 -6.05 36.55 15.37
C ILE A 21 -4.87 35.69 14.88
N ALA A 22 -3.63 36.18 15.04
CA ALA A 22 -2.43 35.43 14.67
C ALA A 22 -2.28 34.16 15.47
N ILE A 23 -2.55 34.19 16.78
CA ILE A 23 -2.51 33.00 17.65
C ILE A 23 -3.57 31.98 17.21
N ILE A 24 -4.82 32.43 16.97
CA ILE A 24 -5.91 31.56 16.50
C ILE A 24 -5.56 30.96 15.15
N PHE A 25 -5.06 31.77 14.20
CA PHE A 25 -4.66 31.29 12.88
C PHE A 25 -3.53 30.26 12.97
N THR A 26 -2.51 30.53 13.80
CA THR A 26 -1.41 29.57 14.02
C THR A 26 -1.91 28.28 14.64
N ALA A 27 -2.80 28.36 15.64
CA ALA A 27 -3.39 27.17 16.26
C ALA A 27 -4.23 26.35 15.26
N VAL A 28 -5.03 27.01 14.42
CA VAL A 28 -5.81 26.36 13.36
C VAL A 28 -4.88 25.70 12.34
N MET A 29 -3.83 26.38 11.90
CA MET A 29 -2.84 25.81 10.97
C MET A 29 -2.10 24.60 11.55
N LEU A 30 -1.76 24.65 12.85
CA LEU A 30 -1.15 23.50 13.53
C LEU A 30 -2.12 22.32 13.67
N ILE A 31 -3.41 22.56 13.83
CA ILE A 31 -4.43 21.50 13.90
C ILE A 31 -4.70 20.91 12.51
N LEU A 32 -4.78 21.73 11.46
CA LEU A 32 -5.12 21.32 10.11
C LEU A 32 -3.95 20.66 9.35
N ASN A 33 -2.70 21.08 9.64
CA ASN A 33 -1.50 20.59 8.94
C ASN A 33 -0.56 19.81 9.86
N TYR A 34 -1.05 19.29 10.98
CA TYR A 34 -0.21 18.57 11.93
C TYR A 34 0.13 17.19 11.41
N ASP A 35 1.43 16.94 11.18
CA ASP A 35 1.92 15.61 10.89
C ASP A 35 1.89 14.78 12.18
N GLU A 36 1.10 13.73 12.19
CA GLU A 36 1.03 12.81 13.33
C GLU A 36 2.27 11.91 13.33
N LYS A 37 3.36 12.44 13.92
CA LYS A 37 4.64 11.73 14.06
C LYS A 37 4.79 11.13 15.45
N GLY A 38 5.33 9.91 15.47
CA GLY A 38 5.65 9.21 16.69
C GLY A 38 4.46 8.47 17.30
N GLU A 39 4.81 7.52 18.16
CA GLU A 39 3.87 6.54 18.74
C GLU A 39 2.83 7.16 19.69
N THR A 40 3.10 8.35 20.21
CA THR A 40 2.18 9.04 21.16
C THR A 40 1.00 9.72 20.47
N ASN A 41 1.15 10.08 19.21
CA ASN A 41 0.18 10.86 18.45
C ASN A 41 -0.64 10.00 17.48
N MET A 42 -0.03 8.97 16.91
CA MET A 42 -0.67 8.06 15.97
C MET A 42 -1.09 6.75 16.64
N PRO A 43 -2.39 6.38 16.61
CA PRO A 43 -2.88 5.17 17.29
C PRO A 43 -2.44 3.86 16.60
N PHE A 44 -2.17 3.90 15.31
CA PHE A 44 -1.74 2.77 14.49
C PHE A 44 -0.56 3.15 13.62
N LYS A 45 0.27 2.16 13.30
CA LYS A 45 1.44 2.30 12.42
C LYS A 45 1.46 1.20 11.36
N VAL A 46 2.15 1.43 10.27
CA VAL A 46 2.64 0.36 9.40
C VAL A 46 3.91 -0.16 10.06
N SER A 47 3.88 -1.40 10.56
CA SER A 47 5.03 -1.99 11.26
C SER A 47 6.00 -2.66 10.30
N LYS A 48 5.48 -3.21 9.21
CA LYS A 48 6.23 -3.95 8.21
C LYS A 48 5.47 -3.99 6.88
N ILE A 49 6.20 -4.02 5.76
CA ILE A 49 5.67 -4.41 4.46
C ILE A 49 6.50 -5.62 3.99
N SER A 50 5.84 -6.73 3.67
CA SER A 50 6.48 -7.92 3.13
C SER A 50 5.99 -8.16 1.70
N ILE A 51 6.90 -8.50 0.80
CA ILE A 51 6.57 -8.86 -0.58
C ILE A 51 7.17 -10.23 -0.87
N VAL A 52 6.33 -11.12 -1.40
CA VAL A 52 6.76 -12.43 -1.91
C VAL A 52 6.52 -12.45 -3.41
N SER A 53 7.61 -12.54 -4.17
CA SER A 53 7.60 -12.65 -5.63
C SER A 53 7.78 -14.10 -6.04
N THR A 54 6.90 -14.61 -6.90
CA THR A 54 6.94 -16.00 -7.37
C THR A 54 6.72 -16.04 -8.88
N VAL A 55 7.60 -16.74 -9.58
CA VAL A 55 7.45 -17.03 -11.01
C VAL A 55 6.51 -18.22 -11.18
N ASN A 56 5.51 -18.04 -12.03
CA ASN A 56 4.54 -19.08 -12.38
C ASN A 56 4.36 -19.15 -13.89
N GLY A 57 3.76 -20.23 -14.35
CA GLY A 57 3.34 -20.39 -15.73
C GLY A 57 1.84 -20.56 -15.82
N GLN A 58 1.27 -20.01 -16.88
CA GLN A 58 -0.10 -20.33 -17.29
C GLN A 58 -0.04 -21.13 -18.58
N ASP A 59 -0.75 -22.24 -18.61
CA ASP A 59 -0.84 -23.04 -19.84
C ASP A 59 -1.55 -22.23 -20.91
N VAL A 60 -0.94 -22.20 -22.09
CA VAL A 60 -1.55 -21.66 -23.31
C VAL A 60 -2.02 -22.87 -24.12
N GLU A 61 -3.29 -22.89 -24.53
CA GLU A 61 -3.84 -23.97 -25.36
C GLU A 61 -2.96 -24.26 -26.57
N ASN A 62 -2.62 -25.55 -26.76
CA ASN A 62 -1.65 -25.98 -27.74
C ASN A 62 -1.94 -27.17 -28.58
N SER A 63 -1.26 -27.17 -29.74
CA SER A 63 -1.14 -28.28 -30.66
C SER A 63 -0.33 -29.46 -30.09
N GLU A 64 -0.79 -30.59 -30.28
CA GLU A 64 -0.49 -32.02 -30.13
C GLU A 64 0.84 -32.55 -29.54
N ALA A 65 1.84 -31.76 -29.20
CA ALA A 65 3.08 -32.31 -28.62
C ALA A 65 3.98 -31.32 -27.86
N LYS A 66 3.54 -30.12 -27.62
CA LYS A 66 4.35 -29.09 -26.94
C LYS A 66 3.50 -28.32 -25.95
N TRP A 67 4.06 -28.08 -24.75
CA TRP A 67 3.47 -27.22 -23.77
C TRP A 67 4.04 -25.82 -23.94
N ASP A 68 3.20 -24.84 -24.32
CA ASP A 68 3.55 -23.43 -24.26
C ASP A 68 3.06 -22.85 -22.93
N ILE A 69 3.94 -22.21 -22.24
CA ILE A 69 3.69 -21.66 -20.92
C ILE A 69 3.92 -20.14 -21.00
N ASN A 70 2.86 -19.40 -20.77
CA ASN A 70 2.98 -17.97 -20.58
C ASN A 70 3.53 -17.71 -19.18
N VAL A 71 4.72 -17.11 -19.11
CA VAL A 71 5.42 -16.84 -17.85
C VAL A 71 4.91 -15.56 -17.22
N ILE A 72 4.58 -15.64 -15.94
CA ILE A 72 4.11 -14.55 -15.11
C ILE A 72 4.91 -14.47 -13.82
N GLN A 73 5.03 -13.27 -13.25
CA GLN A 73 5.58 -13.05 -11.91
C GLN A 73 4.50 -12.48 -11.01
N ASN A 74 4.11 -13.22 -10.00
CA ASN A 74 3.17 -12.78 -8.97
C ASN A 74 3.94 -12.17 -7.80
N ASN A 75 3.59 -10.95 -7.41
CA ASN A 75 4.17 -10.25 -6.28
C ASN A 75 3.07 -10.00 -5.25
N ASP A 76 3.03 -10.83 -4.22
CA ASP A 76 2.04 -10.74 -3.15
C ASP A 76 2.55 -9.78 -2.09
N VAL A 77 1.82 -8.69 -1.89
CA VAL A 77 2.17 -7.59 -0.98
C VAL A 77 1.34 -7.72 0.29
N TYR A 78 2.01 -7.70 1.43
CA TYR A 78 1.44 -7.80 2.78
C TYR A 78 1.83 -6.54 3.56
N ILE A 79 0.85 -5.73 3.95
CA ILE A 79 1.06 -4.50 4.73
C ILE A 79 0.52 -4.74 6.14
N TYR A 80 1.40 -4.70 7.13
CA TYR A 80 1.06 -4.97 8.53
C TYR A 80 0.72 -3.66 9.22
N ILE A 81 -0.51 -3.54 9.70
CA ILE A 81 -0.99 -2.44 10.52
C ILE A 81 -1.03 -2.90 11.97
N GLU A 82 -0.32 -2.20 12.84
CA GLU A 82 -0.23 -2.51 14.26
C GLU A 82 -0.58 -1.29 15.12
N LYS A 83 -1.04 -1.56 16.34
CA LYS A 83 -1.28 -0.53 17.32
C LYS A 83 0.02 0.04 17.83
N ASN A 84 0.07 1.36 18.01
CA ASN A 84 1.17 2.02 18.68
C ASN A 84 1.05 1.90 20.19
N ASP A 85 2.00 1.27 20.85
CA ASP A 85 2.00 1.07 22.31
C ASP A 85 2.13 2.39 23.10
N GLY A 86 2.79 3.39 22.51
CA GLY A 86 2.91 4.74 23.08
C GLY A 86 1.62 5.56 23.09
N TYR A 87 0.59 5.15 22.33
CA TYR A 87 -0.67 5.87 22.23
C TYR A 87 -1.61 5.48 23.37
N LYS A 88 -1.87 6.43 24.29
CA LYS A 88 -2.57 6.16 25.57
C LYS A 88 -4.09 5.97 25.43
N LYS A 89 -4.72 6.46 24.35
CA LYS A 89 -6.18 6.37 24.18
C LYS A 89 -6.53 5.06 23.49
N GLN A 90 -7.66 4.47 23.85
CA GLN A 90 -8.19 3.31 23.15
C GLN A 90 -8.88 3.76 21.87
N GLU A 91 -8.29 3.44 20.76
CA GLU A 91 -8.88 3.66 19.43
C GLU A 91 -9.01 2.31 18.71
N THR A 92 -9.97 2.24 17.79
CA THR A 92 -10.22 1.05 16.99
C THR A 92 -10.41 1.43 15.53
N ILE A 93 -9.96 0.57 14.63
CA ILE A 93 -10.08 0.73 13.19
C ILE A 93 -11.54 0.53 12.77
N LYS A 94 -12.09 1.49 12.02
CA LYS A 94 -13.35 1.37 11.29
C LYS A 94 -13.10 0.80 9.88
N SER A 95 -12.09 1.34 9.17
CA SER A 95 -11.64 0.83 7.88
C SER A 95 -10.20 1.26 7.60
N VAL A 96 -9.54 0.51 6.72
CA VAL A 96 -8.27 0.92 6.10
C VAL A 96 -8.43 0.83 4.60
N LYS A 97 -8.07 1.90 3.89
CA LYS A 97 -8.07 1.96 2.43
C LYS A 97 -6.65 2.00 1.90
N LEU A 98 -6.43 1.27 0.82
CA LEU A 98 -5.31 1.46 -0.09
C LEU A 98 -5.87 2.16 -1.32
N GLU A 99 -5.41 3.38 -1.59
CA GLU A 99 -5.95 4.23 -2.65
C GLU A 99 -4.86 4.58 -3.67
N ASN A 100 -5.25 4.81 -4.92
CA ASN A 100 -4.35 5.21 -5.99
C ASN A 100 -3.17 4.24 -6.17
N ILE A 101 -3.46 2.93 -6.13
CA ILE A 101 -2.43 1.92 -6.36
C ILE A 101 -2.00 2.03 -7.83
N THR A 102 -0.75 2.43 -8.04
CA THR A 102 -0.18 2.70 -9.37
C THR A 102 1.23 2.11 -9.47
N ILE A 103 1.73 2.01 -10.70
CA ILE A 103 3.08 1.55 -10.97
C ILE A 103 3.96 2.78 -11.20
N ALA A 104 4.83 3.07 -10.23
CA ALA A 104 5.75 4.20 -10.26
C ALA A 104 6.93 3.94 -11.21
N GLU A 105 7.38 2.68 -11.29
CA GLU A 105 8.42 2.24 -12.24
C GLU A 105 7.94 0.94 -12.91
N LYS A 106 7.83 0.95 -14.23
CA LYS A 106 7.36 -0.21 -15.01
C LYS A 106 8.53 -1.12 -15.37
N PRO A 107 8.33 -2.45 -15.36
CA PRO A 107 9.32 -3.36 -15.90
C PRO A 107 9.48 -3.17 -17.41
N GLU A 108 10.62 -3.55 -17.94
CA GLU A 108 10.88 -3.50 -19.39
C GLU A 108 10.12 -4.59 -20.16
N VAL A 109 9.76 -5.69 -19.49
CA VAL A 109 9.00 -6.82 -20.06
C VAL A 109 7.78 -7.14 -19.24
N GLY A 110 6.70 -7.53 -19.92
CA GLY A 110 5.43 -7.87 -19.32
C GLY A 110 4.51 -6.68 -19.12
N GLU A 111 3.39 -6.93 -18.45
CA GLU A 111 2.36 -5.95 -18.12
C GLU A 111 1.90 -6.14 -16.67
N ILE A 112 2.04 -5.09 -15.86
CA ILE A 112 1.64 -5.16 -14.46
C ILE A 112 0.15 -4.84 -14.31
N LYS A 113 -0.55 -5.72 -13.57
CA LYS A 113 -1.92 -5.54 -13.10
C LYS A 113 -1.99 -5.77 -11.59
N ILE A 114 -2.88 -5.03 -10.93
CA ILE A 114 -3.12 -5.13 -9.48
C ILE A 114 -4.40 -5.91 -9.25
N TYR A 115 -4.34 -6.94 -8.40
CA TYR A 115 -5.46 -7.83 -8.12
C TYR A 115 -5.83 -7.78 -6.63
N LYS A 116 -7.15 -7.75 -6.38
CA LYS A 116 -7.69 -7.95 -5.03
C LYS A 116 -7.63 -9.42 -4.63
N PRO A 117 -7.55 -9.73 -3.32
CA PRO A 117 -7.76 -11.10 -2.86
C PRO A 117 -9.19 -11.56 -3.13
N VAL A 118 -9.35 -12.86 -3.37
CA VAL A 118 -10.66 -13.49 -3.58
C VAL A 118 -11.08 -14.25 -2.32
N SER A 119 -12.39 -14.31 -2.08
CA SER A 119 -12.96 -15.13 -1.00
C SER A 119 -13.10 -16.57 -1.50
N ASN A 120 -11.99 -17.30 -1.45
CA ASN A 120 -11.92 -18.69 -1.86
C ASN A 120 -11.06 -19.48 -0.86
N ASP A 121 -11.51 -20.66 -0.46
CA ASP A 121 -10.83 -21.47 0.55
C ASP A 121 -9.52 -22.11 0.02
N THR A 122 -9.32 -22.12 -1.30
CA THR A 122 -8.18 -22.81 -1.93
C THR A 122 -7.11 -21.86 -2.46
N VAL A 123 -7.47 -20.64 -2.88
CA VAL A 123 -6.53 -19.67 -3.47
C VAL A 123 -6.80 -18.29 -2.91
N LEU A 124 -5.72 -17.56 -2.63
CA LEU A 124 -5.79 -16.21 -2.12
C LEU A 124 -6.03 -15.18 -3.25
N PHE A 125 -5.51 -15.44 -4.43
CA PHE A 125 -5.63 -14.55 -5.59
C PHE A 125 -5.96 -15.35 -6.85
N GLU A 126 -6.78 -14.76 -7.71
CA GLU A 126 -7.01 -15.19 -9.08
C GLU A 126 -6.70 -14.03 -10.03
N ASN A 127 -5.76 -14.24 -10.97
CA ASN A 127 -5.36 -13.24 -11.95
C ASN A 127 -6.38 -13.15 -13.09
N LYS A 128 -7.62 -12.74 -12.76
CA LYS A 128 -8.72 -12.52 -13.70
C LYS A 128 -9.06 -11.04 -13.79
N ASP A 129 -9.53 -10.59 -14.94
CA ASP A 129 -9.83 -9.16 -15.18
C ASP A 129 -10.87 -8.59 -14.20
N GLU A 130 -11.83 -9.38 -13.73
CA GLU A 130 -12.83 -9.01 -12.72
C GLU A 130 -12.25 -8.71 -11.33
N ASN A 131 -11.02 -9.14 -11.10
CA ASN A 131 -10.29 -8.93 -9.84
C ASN A 131 -9.29 -7.76 -9.91
N ILE A 132 -9.17 -7.11 -11.07
CA ILE A 132 -8.28 -5.97 -11.25
C ILE A 132 -8.84 -4.77 -10.50
N VAL A 133 -7.98 -4.10 -9.72
CA VAL A 133 -8.36 -2.95 -8.90
C VAL A 133 -7.23 -1.90 -8.87
N ASN A 134 -7.59 -0.66 -8.54
CA ASN A 134 -6.65 0.42 -8.23
C ASN A 134 -6.83 0.95 -6.80
N GLU A 135 -7.82 0.41 -6.09
CA GLU A 135 -8.09 0.71 -4.68
C GLU A 135 -8.65 -0.51 -3.96
N LEU A 136 -8.46 -0.57 -2.65
CA LEU A 136 -8.95 -1.64 -1.77
C LEU A 136 -9.44 -1.03 -0.46
N GLU A 137 -10.57 -1.50 0.06
CA GLU A 137 -11.07 -1.13 1.38
C GLU A 137 -11.22 -2.37 2.26
N TYR A 138 -10.54 -2.34 3.41
CA TYR A 138 -10.65 -3.32 4.48
C TYR A 138 -11.49 -2.76 5.60
N ILE A 139 -12.59 -3.44 5.91
CA ILE A 139 -13.54 -3.01 6.94
C ILE A 139 -13.16 -3.64 8.29
N GLY A 140 -13.24 -2.87 9.36
CA GLY A 140 -13.01 -3.38 10.72
C GLY A 140 -13.97 -4.52 11.08
N ALA A 141 -13.54 -5.44 11.93
CA ALA A 141 -14.18 -6.74 12.25
C ALA A 141 -15.63 -6.69 12.78
N LYS A 142 -16.25 -5.52 12.86
CA LYS A 142 -17.70 -5.37 13.16
C LYS A 142 -18.58 -5.55 11.92
N SER A 143 -17.99 -5.67 10.73
CA SER A 143 -18.78 -5.91 9.51
C SER A 143 -19.25 -7.37 9.50
N THR A 144 -20.54 -7.58 9.28
CA THR A 144 -21.15 -8.91 9.08
C THR A 144 -21.18 -9.31 7.60
N ASP A 145 -20.69 -8.46 6.70
CA ASP A 145 -20.66 -8.73 5.28
C ASP A 145 -19.41 -9.55 4.92
N ALA A 146 -19.60 -10.85 4.76
CA ALA A 146 -18.54 -11.79 4.42
C ALA A 146 -17.92 -11.56 3.02
N LYS A 147 -18.55 -10.75 2.17
CA LYS A 147 -18.01 -10.41 0.83
C LYS A 147 -17.00 -9.27 0.87
N LYS A 148 -16.90 -8.53 1.97
CA LYS A 148 -15.96 -7.44 2.13
C LYS A 148 -14.64 -7.94 2.69
N LEU A 149 -13.54 -7.33 2.24
CA LEU A 149 -12.25 -7.54 2.87
C LEU A 149 -12.31 -7.04 4.31
N GLN A 150 -11.77 -7.81 5.24
CA GLN A 150 -11.86 -7.51 6.67
C GLN A 150 -10.47 -7.38 7.28
N ILE A 151 -10.36 -6.48 8.26
CA ILE A 151 -9.21 -6.32 9.12
C ILE A 151 -9.68 -6.33 10.59
N SER A 152 -8.89 -6.89 11.49
CA SER A 152 -9.18 -6.74 12.92
C SER A 152 -9.22 -5.26 13.31
N ASN A 153 -10.14 -4.89 14.19
CA ASN A 153 -10.25 -3.51 14.67
C ASN A 153 -9.07 -3.07 15.59
N GLN A 154 -8.15 -3.97 15.90
CA GLN A 154 -6.90 -3.71 16.65
C GLN A 154 -5.65 -3.69 15.74
N GLY A 155 -5.79 -3.83 14.44
CA GLY A 155 -4.74 -3.99 13.47
C GLY A 155 -4.81 -5.33 12.75
N GLY A 156 -3.95 -5.56 11.78
CA GLY A 156 -3.94 -6.77 10.96
C GLY A 156 -3.14 -6.60 9.69
N VAL A 157 -3.42 -7.43 8.70
CA VAL A 157 -2.69 -7.44 7.43
C VAL A 157 -3.62 -7.05 6.29
N LEU A 158 -3.18 -6.11 5.48
CA LEU A 158 -3.78 -5.79 4.18
C LEU A 158 -2.98 -6.53 3.12
N ILE A 159 -3.67 -7.08 2.13
CA ILE A 159 -3.02 -7.88 1.09
C ILE A 159 -3.51 -7.47 -0.29
N PHE A 160 -2.61 -7.46 -1.27
CA PHE A 160 -2.95 -7.37 -2.68
C PHE A 160 -1.85 -8.03 -3.51
N ARG A 161 -2.17 -8.40 -4.74
CA ARG A 161 -1.19 -8.93 -5.69
C ARG A 161 -0.89 -7.90 -6.78
N CYS A 162 0.39 -7.74 -7.06
CA CYS A 162 0.90 -7.03 -8.22
C CYS A 162 1.50 -8.08 -9.16
N ALA A 163 0.77 -8.47 -10.21
CA ALA A 163 1.26 -9.49 -11.13
C ALA A 163 1.81 -8.84 -12.41
N ASN A 164 3.05 -9.22 -12.77
CA ASN A 164 3.63 -8.94 -14.08
C ASN A 164 3.27 -10.08 -15.02
N ASN A 165 2.33 -9.83 -15.92
CA ASN A 165 1.79 -10.81 -16.86
C ASN A 165 2.54 -10.75 -18.22
N ASN A 166 2.49 -11.83 -18.98
CA ASN A 166 3.05 -11.87 -20.34
C ASN A 166 4.55 -11.52 -20.40
N ILE A 167 5.33 -12.03 -19.45
CA ILE A 167 6.79 -11.81 -19.41
C ILE A 167 7.45 -12.47 -20.65
N GLY A 168 6.93 -13.63 -21.06
CA GLY A 168 7.38 -14.36 -22.24
C GLY A 168 6.71 -15.74 -22.31
N THR A 169 6.90 -16.43 -23.41
CA THR A 169 6.39 -17.79 -23.60
C THR A 169 7.54 -18.79 -23.64
N TYR A 170 7.49 -19.76 -22.74
CA TYR A 170 8.41 -20.89 -22.71
C TYR A 170 7.75 -22.12 -23.36
N THR A 171 8.38 -22.68 -24.41
CA THR A 171 7.92 -23.90 -25.03
C THR A 171 8.74 -25.09 -24.51
N SER A 172 8.09 -26.03 -23.87
CA SER A 172 8.70 -27.31 -23.46
C SER A 172 8.58 -28.32 -24.59
N ASN A 173 9.67 -29.02 -24.89
CA ASN A 173 9.71 -30.06 -25.95
C ASN A 173 9.49 -31.47 -25.39
N ASP A 174 9.44 -31.63 -24.06
CA ASP A 174 9.35 -32.95 -23.38
C ASP A 174 8.16 -33.01 -22.43
N ASP A 175 7.63 -34.21 -22.21
CA ASP A 175 6.67 -34.54 -21.14
C ASP A 175 7.28 -34.41 -19.73
N ALA A 176 8.46 -33.78 -19.61
CA ALA A 176 9.16 -33.60 -18.37
C ALA A 176 8.46 -32.55 -17.50
N GLU A 177 8.49 -32.78 -16.20
CA GLU A 177 8.02 -31.84 -15.20
C GLU A 177 8.68 -30.48 -15.38
N ILE A 178 7.84 -29.43 -15.49
CA ILE A 178 8.32 -28.08 -15.73
C ILE A 178 8.92 -27.49 -14.45
N ASN A 179 10.19 -27.15 -14.52
CA ASN A 179 10.85 -26.46 -13.43
C ASN A 179 10.61 -24.95 -13.52
N TYR A 180 9.70 -24.45 -12.71
CA TYR A 180 9.35 -23.03 -12.63
C TYR A 180 10.47 -22.13 -12.06
N ASN A 181 11.42 -22.71 -11.31
CA ASN A 181 12.47 -21.95 -10.63
C ASN A 181 13.40 -21.18 -11.58
N ASN A 182 13.58 -21.64 -12.81
CA ASN A 182 14.50 -21.04 -13.77
C ASN A 182 13.83 -20.60 -15.09
N LEU A 183 12.51 -20.42 -15.09
CA LEU A 183 11.79 -19.99 -16.30
C LEU A 183 12.27 -18.64 -16.83
N ILE A 184 12.55 -17.69 -15.96
CA ILE A 184 13.07 -16.36 -16.35
C ILE A 184 14.43 -16.51 -17.09
N SER A 185 15.34 -17.31 -16.52
CA SER A 185 16.64 -17.59 -17.18
C SER A 185 16.48 -18.33 -18.50
N LYS A 186 15.54 -19.27 -18.61
CA LYS A 186 15.24 -19.99 -19.87
C LYS A 186 14.70 -19.07 -20.96
N LEU A 187 14.02 -17.98 -20.60
CA LEU A 187 13.58 -16.94 -21.52
C LEU A 187 14.69 -15.96 -21.90
N ASN A 188 15.91 -16.11 -21.37
CA ASN A 188 17.01 -15.15 -21.50
C ASN A 188 16.65 -13.73 -21.04
N ILE A 189 15.76 -13.61 -20.07
CA ILE A 189 15.35 -12.36 -19.48
C ILE A 189 16.21 -12.10 -18.23
N SER A 190 16.80 -10.91 -18.15
CA SER A 190 17.54 -10.48 -16.98
C SER A 190 16.58 -10.05 -15.85
N LYS A 191 16.95 -10.30 -14.59
CA LYS A 191 16.23 -9.74 -13.44
C LYS A 191 16.05 -8.22 -13.52
N ASN A 192 16.99 -7.51 -14.18
CA ASN A 192 16.91 -6.05 -14.33
C ASN A 192 15.74 -5.63 -15.22
N ASN A 193 15.32 -6.47 -16.17
CA ASN A 193 14.14 -6.20 -17.00
C ASN A 193 12.81 -6.32 -16.23
N LEU A 194 12.85 -6.86 -15.00
CA LEU A 194 11.69 -7.07 -14.13
C LEU A 194 11.59 -6.04 -13.00
N ILE A 195 12.49 -5.04 -12.97
CA ILE A 195 12.47 -4.00 -11.94
C ILE A 195 11.16 -3.23 -12.04
N SER A 196 10.47 -3.13 -10.91
CA SER A 196 9.24 -2.36 -10.80
C SER A 196 9.06 -1.77 -9.42
N LYS A 197 8.34 -0.64 -9.34
CA LYS A 197 7.95 0.01 -8.09
C LYS A 197 6.46 0.25 -8.08
N ILE A 198 5.86 0.02 -6.94
CA ILE A 198 4.44 0.25 -6.68
C ILE A 198 4.31 1.47 -5.78
N LYS A 199 3.33 2.31 -6.07
CA LYS A 199 3.00 3.50 -5.30
C LYS A 199 1.53 3.49 -4.90
N PHE A 200 1.21 3.84 -3.66
CA PHE A 200 -0.15 3.90 -3.15
C PHE A 200 -0.26 4.83 -1.94
N ASN A 201 -1.50 5.17 -1.58
CA ASN A 201 -1.81 5.88 -0.35
C ASN A 201 -2.45 4.93 0.66
N ILE A 202 -2.25 5.17 1.96
CA ILE A 202 -2.87 4.43 3.05
C ILE A 202 -3.75 5.39 3.85
N THR A 203 -5.05 5.10 3.94
CA THR A 203 -6.00 5.88 4.75
C THR A 203 -6.57 5.01 5.85
N ILE A 204 -6.35 5.38 7.11
CA ILE A 204 -6.89 4.70 8.30
C ILE A 204 -8.01 5.55 8.88
N THR A 205 -9.23 5.01 8.88
CA THR A 205 -10.40 5.62 9.51
C THR A 205 -10.67 4.91 10.83
N LEU A 206 -10.83 5.66 11.90
CA LEU A 206 -11.13 5.16 13.25
C LEU A 206 -12.63 5.19 13.55
N ASN A 207 -13.06 4.35 14.49
CA ASN A 207 -14.45 4.38 14.98
C ASN A 207 -14.79 5.69 15.72
N SER A 208 -13.79 6.44 16.20
CA SER A 208 -13.95 7.79 16.76
C SER A 208 -14.21 8.88 15.71
N GLY A 209 -14.15 8.53 14.42
CA GLY A 209 -14.32 9.47 13.30
C GLY A 209 -13.02 10.14 12.85
N LYS A 210 -11.90 9.94 13.51
CA LYS A 210 -10.60 10.46 13.06
C LYS A 210 -10.13 9.71 11.83
N VAL A 211 -9.51 10.43 10.92
CA VAL A 211 -8.94 9.88 9.69
C VAL A 211 -7.48 10.27 9.58
N PHE A 212 -6.63 9.30 9.26
CA PHE A 212 -5.20 9.47 9.07
C PHE A 212 -4.82 8.95 7.70
N ARG A 213 -3.97 9.69 6.99
CA ARG A 213 -3.53 9.34 5.64
C ARG A 213 -2.02 9.47 5.50
N ALA A 214 -1.42 8.46 4.91
CA ALA A 214 -0.07 8.50 4.38
C ALA A 214 -0.14 8.50 2.86
N ASP A 215 0.43 9.54 2.25
CA ASP A 215 0.48 9.70 0.81
C ASP A 215 1.80 9.15 0.25
N ASP A 216 1.75 8.73 -1.02
CA ASP A 216 2.92 8.43 -1.84
C ASP A 216 3.84 7.35 -1.23
N VAL A 217 3.27 6.33 -0.58
CA VAL A 217 4.04 5.17 -0.12
C VAL A 217 4.57 4.42 -1.34
N GLU A 218 5.87 4.36 -1.49
CA GLU A 218 6.54 3.70 -2.61
C GLU A 218 7.35 2.50 -2.12
N ILE A 219 7.19 1.36 -2.79
CA ILE A 219 7.92 0.11 -2.50
C ILE A 219 8.44 -0.50 -3.80
N GLN A 220 9.64 -1.04 -3.74
CA GLN A 220 10.24 -1.78 -4.85
C GLN A 220 9.86 -3.25 -4.77
N VAL A 221 9.50 -3.85 -5.89
CA VAL A 221 9.27 -5.30 -5.97
C VAL A 221 10.61 -6.02 -5.94
N PRO A 222 10.80 -7.01 -5.03
CA PRO A 222 12.04 -7.77 -4.94
C PRO A 222 12.20 -8.69 -6.17
N ASN A 223 13.40 -8.70 -6.76
CA ASN A 223 13.73 -9.52 -7.92
C ASN A 223 15.13 -10.16 -7.84
N ASP A 224 15.87 -9.94 -6.76
CA ASP A 224 17.20 -10.53 -6.57
C ASP A 224 17.10 -12.05 -6.42
N GLY A 225 17.63 -12.79 -7.40
CA GLY A 225 17.60 -14.25 -7.44
C GLY A 225 16.31 -14.85 -8.01
N ILE A 226 15.36 -14.04 -8.49
CA ILE A 226 14.09 -14.53 -9.07
C ILE A 226 14.33 -15.35 -10.33
N ASP A 227 15.37 -15.03 -11.09
CA ASP A 227 15.81 -15.69 -12.31
C ASP A 227 16.32 -17.12 -12.12
N ASN A 228 16.79 -17.46 -10.92
CA ASN A 228 17.35 -18.78 -10.59
C ASN A 228 16.54 -19.56 -9.56
N ASN A 229 15.86 -18.88 -8.66
CA ASN A 229 15.13 -19.51 -7.56
C ASN A 229 13.61 -19.57 -7.79
N GLY A 230 13.10 -18.80 -8.78
CA GLY A 230 11.67 -18.70 -9.07
C GLY A 230 10.84 -18.04 -7.97
N THR A 231 11.40 -17.88 -6.77
CA THR A 231 10.73 -17.23 -5.63
C THR A 231 11.74 -16.41 -4.84
N VAL A 232 11.35 -15.20 -4.46
CA VAL A 232 12.12 -14.31 -3.60
C VAL A 232 11.18 -13.53 -2.69
N GLY A 233 11.61 -13.30 -1.46
CA GLY A 233 10.87 -12.48 -0.48
C GLY A 233 11.73 -11.34 0.06
N HIS A 234 11.09 -10.23 0.39
CA HIS A 234 11.74 -9.11 1.04
C HIS A 234 10.82 -8.48 2.10
N GLU A 235 11.39 -8.06 3.21
CA GLU A 235 10.68 -7.35 4.27
C GLU A 235 11.25 -5.94 4.44
N TYR A 236 10.39 -4.95 4.29
CA TYR A 236 10.66 -3.54 4.57
C TYR A 236 10.27 -3.25 6.01
N THR A 237 11.25 -2.95 6.86
CA THR A 237 11.07 -2.59 8.28
C THR A 237 11.48 -1.16 8.58
N ASP A 238 12.33 -0.56 7.74
CA ASP A 238 12.61 0.88 7.79
C ASP A 238 11.51 1.63 7.01
N LEU A 239 10.47 2.02 7.72
CA LEU A 239 9.28 2.67 7.19
C LEU A 239 9.14 4.12 7.69
N GLN A 240 10.25 4.77 8.05
CA GLN A 240 10.27 6.16 8.55
C GLN A 240 9.73 7.17 7.53
N SER A 241 9.76 6.83 6.24
CA SER A 241 9.18 7.64 5.17
C SER A 241 7.65 7.62 5.17
N ILE A 242 7.00 6.63 5.80
CA ILE A 242 5.54 6.57 5.90
C ILE A 242 5.07 7.46 7.04
N VAL A 243 4.71 8.70 6.68
CA VAL A 243 4.23 9.71 7.63
C VAL A 243 2.74 9.88 7.45
N PHE A 244 1.99 9.57 8.49
CA PHE A 244 0.55 9.82 8.51
C PHE A 244 0.26 11.27 8.86
N LYS A 245 -0.71 11.86 8.17
CA LYS A 245 -1.31 13.17 8.48
C LYS A 245 -2.75 12.95 8.89
N ARG A 246 -3.18 13.64 9.92
CA ARG A 246 -4.60 13.70 10.25
C ARG A 246 -5.31 14.55 9.21
N ILE A 247 -6.36 14.00 8.60
CA ILE A 247 -7.22 14.73 7.67
C ILE A 247 -8.58 14.95 8.31
N GLU A 248 -9.16 16.13 8.11
CA GLU A 248 -10.52 16.42 8.52
C GLU A 248 -11.50 15.94 7.45
N ASN A 249 -12.63 15.38 7.91
CA ASN A 249 -13.77 15.04 7.04
C ASN A 249 -14.64 16.28 6.84
#